data_7af3eef4a7c65d848fc296033c25016b
#
_entry.id   7af3eef4a7c65d848fc296033c25016b
#
_cell.length_a   1.000
_cell.length_b   1.000
_cell.length_c   1.000
_cell.angle_alpha   90.00
_cell.angle_beta   90.00
_cell.angle_gamma   90.00
#
_symmetry.space_group_name_H-M   'P 1'
#
loop_
_entity.id
_entity.type
_entity.pdbx_description
1 polymer ?
#
loop_
_entity_poly.entity_id
_entity_poly.type
_entity_poly.pdbx_seq_one_letter_code
_entity_poly.pdbx_strand_id
1 'polypeptide(L)'
;MKVIHLISGGDTGGAKTHVYSLLKYLNQIIDVQLVCFRGGDFADGAAALGIPTVVLGGNFFSNLRAVKKLIRDGEYDLVHCHGALANVTGALLRRSLHVPVISTVHSDYRLDYLGRPFARAVYGTLNTWALHRLDYRVCVSDPIRQRLIDRDFEPNRLFSIYNGLDFSHVVPKTDRAAYFAQFGYTVGEDDIIVGIAARLDPVKDIATLIRAVALAQKACPQLRLAIAGEGMERKKLGALAAELGIADSVFFLGWVDDLDSFYGALDINALSSLSETFPYALTEGARAHLATVASNVGGVPVIIEHGVTGLLFEPGDVRLFAAYLARCALDADYRHTLGEALYQRGKADFSEEDTGLRQLEIYNSIFRMERNLRDGVRDGVLICGAYGFGNTGDDAILQAIIGEMRRIDPHMPLTVLSRRPKDTQRTFGVNACHRFHLFAIRRILRRS
;
A
#
# COMPACT_ATOMS: atom_id res chain seq x y z
N MET A 1 16.87 3.04 19.75
CA MET A 1 16.00 2.05 19.08
C MET A 1 16.77 1.49 17.87
N LYS A 2 16.86 0.19 17.80
CA LYS A 2 17.59 -0.50 16.73
C LYS A 2 16.69 -1.55 16.07
N VAL A 3 16.39 -1.40 14.78
CA VAL A 3 15.43 -2.22 14.05
C VAL A 3 16.11 -2.95 12.89
N ILE A 4 15.90 -4.26 12.80
CA ILE A 4 16.36 -5.05 11.67
C ILE A 4 15.20 -5.36 10.72
N HIS A 5 15.36 -5.00 9.45
CA HIS A 5 14.39 -5.25 8.40
C HIS A 5 14.81 -6.44 7.54
N LEU A 6 13.89 -7.37 7.31
CA LEU A 6 14.13 -8.57 6.50
C LEU A 6 13.31 -8.51 5.21
N ILE A 7 13.97 -8.75 4.05
CA ILE A 7 13.29 -8.76 2.74
C ILE A 7 13.92 -9.80 1.81
N SER A 8 13.19 -10.24 0.78
CA SER A 8 13.70 -11.24 -0.16
C SER A 8 14.90 -10.74 -0.97
N GLY A 9 14.92 -9.46 -1.33
CA GLY A 9 15.97 -8.85 -2.18
C GLY A 9 15.68 -8.98 -3.69
N GLY A 10 14.52 -9.46 -4.07
CA GLY A 10 14.07 -9.50 -5.47
C GLY A 10 12.72 -8.79 -5.67
N ASP A 11 12.38 -7.94 -4.74
CA ASP A 11 11.13 -7.20 -4.73
C ASP A 11 11.21 -6.04 -5.72
N THR A 12 10.09 -5.78 -6.42
CA THR A 12 9.95 -4.73 -7.45
C THR A 12 8.67 -3.94 -7.20
N GLY A 13 8.52 -2.79 -7.86
CA GLY A 13 7.33 -1.96 -7.78
C GLY A 13 7.10 -1.38 -6.38
N GLY A 14 5.84 -1.23 -5.97
CA GLY A 14 5.45 -0.51 -4.76
C GLY A 14 6.07 -1.01 -3.44
N ALA A 15 6.35 -2.30 -3.31
CA ALA A 15 7.03 -2.84 -2.11
C ALA A 15 8.49 -2.35 -2.02
N LYS A 16 9.20 -2.30 -3.16
CA LYS A 16 10.55 -1.74 -3.25
C LYS A 16 10.55 -0.26 -2.86
N THR A 17 9.66 0.52 -3.48
CA THR A 17 9.54 1.96 -3.22
C THR A 17 9.24 2.22 -1.73
N HIS A 18 8.28 1.49 -1.14
CA HIS A 18 7.94 1.62 0.27
C HIS A 18 9.15 1.37 1.19
N VAL A 19 9.88 0.27 0.98
CA VAL A 19 11.03 -0.06 1.84
C VAL A 19 12.12 1.00 1.71
N TYR A 20 12.39 1.48 0.50
CA TYR A 20 13.40 2.51 0.27
C TYR A 20 13.02 3.83 0.94
N SER A 21 11.82 4.37 0.68
CA SER A 21 11.33 5.60 1.28
C SER A 21 11.35 5.53 2.81
N LEU A 22 10.77 4.45 3.35
CA LEU A 22 10.70 4.25 4.79
C LEU A 22 12.08 4.18 5.44
N LEU A 23 12.99 3.36 4.91
CA LEU A 23 14.30 3.15 5.52
C LEU A 23 15.23 4.34 5.30
N LYS A 24 15.17 5.03 4.16
CA LYS A 24 15.88 6.29 3.92
C LYS A 24 15.56 7.31 5.00
N TYR A 25 14.30 7.46 5.38
CA TYR A 25 13.88 8.38 6.44
C TYR A 25 14.24 7.85 7.84
N LEU A 26 13.89 6.61 8.17
CA LEU A 26 14.14 6.03 9.48
C LEU A 26 15.62 5.99 9.84
N ASN A 27 16.51 5.75 8.88
CA ASN A 27 17.96 5.72 9.08
C ASN A 27 18.56 7.05 9.55
N GLN A 28 17.80 8.15 9.45
CA GLN A 28 18.21 9.48 9.97
C GLN A 28 17.89 9.66 11.44
N ILE A 29 16.99 8.86 12.02
CA ILE A 29 16.44 9.06 13.37
C ILE A 29 16.58 7.86 14.29
N ILE A 30 16.76 6.66 13.74
CA ILE A 30 17.00 5.43 14.53
C ILE A 30 18.04 4.55 13.82
N ASP A 31 18.60 3.58 14.53
CA ASP A 31 19.48 2.57 13.93
C ASP A 31 18.68 1.55 13.13
N VAL A 32 18.84 1.51 11.81
CA VAL A 32 18.22 0.51 10.94
C VAL A 32 19.27 -0.38 10.29
N GLN A 33 18.91 -1.64 10.08
CA GLN A 33 19.67 -2.60 9.30
C GLN A 33 18.74 -3.32 8.33
N LEU A 34 19.05 -3.26 7.05
CA LEU A 34 18.36 -4.05 6.03
C LEU A 34 19.09 -5.35 5.79
N VAL A 35 18.37 -6.47 5.75
CA VAL A 35 18.90 -7.80 5.41
C VAL A 35 18.15 -8.33 4.19
N CYS A 36 18.88 -8.50 3.08
CA CYS A 36 18.39 -9.12 1.86
C CYS A 36 18.79 -10.59 1.81
N PHE A 37 17.83 -11.50 1.57
CA PHE A 37 18.14 -12.93 1.45
C PHE A 37 18.90 -13.28 0.18
N ARG A 38 18.89 -12.38 -0.81
CA ARG A 38 19.70 -12.46 -2.04
C ARG A 38 20.14 -11.07 -2.50
N GLY A 39 21.27 -11.01 -3.18
CA GLY A 39 21.78 -9.80 -3.81
C GLY A 39 21.07 -9.45 -5.11
N GLY A 40 21.42 -8.32 -5.69
CA GLY A 40 20.95 -7.77 -6.95
C GLY A 40 20.45 -6.33 -6.78
N ASP A 41 19.77 -5.81 -7.81
CA ASP A 41 19.38 -4.40 -7.96
C ASP A 41 18.65 -3.79 -6.75
N PHE A 42 17.95 -4.63 -5.98
CA PHE A 42 17.29 -4.17 -4.75
C PHE A 42 18.32 -3.85 -3.65
N ALA A 43 19.25 -4.77 -3.39
CA ALA A 43 20.25 -4.57 -2.34
C ALA A 43 21.22 -3.44 -2.69
N ASP A 44 21.63 -3.38 -3.97
CA ASP A 44 22.54 -2.36 -4.49
C ASP A 44 21.89 -0.97 -4.44
N GLY A 45 20.62 -0.86 -4.83
CA GLY A 45 19.86 0.38 -4.75
C GLY A 45 19.62 0.85 -3.31
N ALA A 46 19.38 -0.06 -2.37
CA ALA A 46 19.27 0.30 -0.95
C ALA A 46 20.59 0.84 -0.39
N ALA A 47 21.72 0.19 -0.73
CA ALA A 47 23.05 0.63 -0.33
C ALA A 47 23.41 2.01 -0.93
N ALA A 48 23.04 2.26 -2.21
CA ALA A 48 23.23 3.54 -2.87
C ALA A 48 22.46 4.69 -2.20
N LEU A 49 21.33 4.38 -1.54
CA LEU A 49 20.56 5.33 -0.72
C LEU A 49 21.14 5.51 0.70
N GLY A 50 22.29 4.92 1.01
CA GLY A 50 22.92 5.00 2.33
C GLY A 50 22.25 4.13 3.39
N ILE A 51 21.37 3.19 3.02
CA ILE A 51 20.72 2.27 3.95
C ILE A 51 21.70 1.14 4.31
N PRO A 52 22.04 0.92 5.60
CA PRO A 52 22.90 -0.18 6.01
C PRO A 52 22.33 -1.53 5.57
N THR A 53 22.97 -2.19 4.61
CA THR A 53 22.45 -3.38 3.94
C THR A 53 23.39 -4.57 4.09
N VAL A 54 22.85 -5.73 4.46
CA VAL A 54 23.53 -7.04 4.50
C VAL A 54 22.87 -7.99 3.53
N VAL A 55 23.67 -8.63 2.67
CA VAL A 55 23.22 -9.67 1.73
C VAL A 55 23.66 -11.03 2.23
N LEU A 56 22.74 -11.98 2.39
CA LEU A 56 23.05 -13.31 2.92
C LEU A 56 23.46 -14.32 1.85
N GLY A 57 22.79 -14.40 0.70
CA GLY A 57 23.17 -15.23 -0.45
C GLY A 57 23.16 -16.76 -0.25
N GLY A 58 22.75 -17.25 0.90
CA GLY A 58 22.74 -18.67 1.25
C GLY A 58 21.40 -19.38 0.95
N ASN A 59 21.34 -20.69 1.25
CA ASN A 59 20.07 -21.41 1.22
C ASN A 59 19.19 -21.02 2.44
N PHE A 60 17.92 -21.44 2.41
CA PHE A 60 16.93 -21.08 3.45
C PHE A 60 17.42 -21.35 4.87
N PHE A 61 17.97 -22.53 5.14
CA PHE A 61 18.42 -22.92 6.50
C PHE A 61 19.67 -22.17 6.96
N SER A 62 20.61 -21.90 6.05
CA SER A 62 21.79 -21.10 6.35
C SER A 62 21.40 -19.65 6.65
N ASN A 63 20.50 -19.09 5.83
CA ASN A 63 19.97 -17.75 6.04
C ASN A 63 19.20 -17.62 7.35
N LEU A 64 18.38 -18.62 7.72
CA LEU A 64 17.69 -18.66 9.00
C LEU A 64 18.65 -18.59 10.20
N ARG A 65 19.76 -19.35 10.15
CA ARG A 65 20.82 -19.32 11.18
C ARG A 65 21.54 -17.96 11.20
N ALA A 66 21.87 -17.42 10.03
CA ALA A 66 22.55 -16.13 9.89
C ALA A 66 21.69 -14.99 10.45
N VAL A 67 20.39 -14.94 10.09
CA VAL A 67 19.44 -13.96 10.63
C VAL A 67 19.36 -14.06 12.16
N LYS A 68 19.19 -15.28 12.70
CA LYS A 68 19.16 -15.48 14.15
C LYS A 68 20.43 -14.98 14.83
N LYS A 69 21.61 -15.25 14.25
CA LYS A 69 22.89 -14.77 14.76
C LYS A 69 22.96 -13.25 14.72
N LEU A 70 22.62 -12.63 13.56
CA LEU A 70 22.62 -11.18 13.39
C LEU A 70 21.73 -10.50 14.44
N ILE A 71 20.51 -10.99 14.64
CA ILE A 71 19.57 -10.39 15.60
C ILE A 71 20.13 -10.47 17.02
N ARG A 72 20.66 -11.62 17.43
CA ARG A 72 21.20 -11.82 18.76
C ARG A 72 22.44 -10.97 19.01
N ASP A 73 23.41 -11.04 18.07
CA ASP A 73 24.72 -10.41 18.24
C ASP A 73 24.65 -8.88 18.02
N GLY A 74 23.62 -8.42 17.30
CA GLY A 74 23.40 -7.00 17.00
C GLY A 74 22.54 -6.27 18.03
N GLU A 75 21.97 -6.97 19.03
CA GLU A 75 21.11 -6.38 20.08
C GLU A 75 19.97 -5.53 19.51
N TYR A 76 19.25 -6.06 18.52
CA TYR A 76 18.10 -5.39 17.91
C TYR A 76 16.88 -5.43 18.84
N ASP A 77 16.14 -4.32 18.87
CA ASP A 77 14.93 -4.16 19.67
C ASP A 77 13.69 -4.74 18.98
N LEU A 78 13.70 -4.84 17.63
CA LEU A 78 12.55 -5.26 16.82
C LEU A 78 13.01 -5.87 15.50
N VAL A 79 12.28 -6.88 15.03
CA VAL A 79 12.43 -7.48 13.70
C VAL A 79 11.22 -7.11 12.84
N HIS A 80 11.45 -6.47 11.70
CA HIS A 80 10.43 -6.05 10.75
C HIS A 80 10.56 -6.81 9.42
N CYS A 81 9.56 -7.61 9.09
CA CYS A 81 9.54 -8.46 7.91
C CYS A 81 8.79 -7.80 6.75
N HIS A 82 9.31 -7.95 5.52
CA HIS A 82 8.66 -7.52 4.29
C HIS A 82 8.57 -8.70 3.32
N GLY A 83 7.33 -9.08 2.97
CA GLY A 83 7.05 -10.16 2.03
C GLY A 83 7.12 -11.57 2.61
N ALA A 84 6.66 -12.55 1.81
CA ALA A 84 6.38 -13.91 2.27
C ALA A 84 7.59 -14.65 2.87
N LEU A 85 8.78 -14.55 2.23
CA LEU A 85 9.98 -15.24 2.70
C LEU A 85 10.45 -14.69 4.06
N ALA A 86 10.44 -13.38 4.22
CA ALA A 86 10.79 -12.72 5.48
C ALA A 86 9.78 -13.07 6.57
N ASN A 87 8.48 -13.08 6.26
CA ASN A 87 7.41 -13.46 7.18
C ASN A 87 7.59 -14.89 7.71
N VAL A 88 7.89 -15.85 6.83
CA VAL A 88 8.14 -17.25 7.22
C VAL A 88 9.39 -17.34 8.08
N THR A 89 10.46 -16.64 7.73
CA THR A 89 11.70 -16.59 8.53
C THR A 89 11.43 -16.02 9.91
N GLY A 90 10.76 -14.88 10.00
CA GLY A 90 10.38 -14.25 11.27
C GLY A 90 9.49 -15.14 12.13
N ALA A 91 8.47 -15.77 11.54
CA ALA A 91 7.56 -16.67 12.23
C ALA A 91 8.25 -17.91 12.82
N LEU A 92 9.24 -18.47 12.12
CA LEU A 92 10.04 -19.60 12.60
C LEU A 92 10.97 -19.19 13.75
N LEU A 93 11.57 -18.01 13.67
CA LEU A 93 12.50 -17.50 14.67
C LEU A 93 11.82 -16.90 15.90
N ARG A 94 10.59 -16.41 15.79
CA ARG A 94 9.87 -15.64 16.80
C ARG A 94 10.01 -16.20 18.22
N ARG A 95 9.82 -17.51 18.41
CA ARG A 95 9.91 -18.16 19.75
C ARG A 95 11.30 -18.18 20.34
N SER A 96 12.33 -18.04 19.51
CA SER A 96 13.74 -18.04 19.93
C SER A 96 14.34 -16.64 20.01
N LEU A 97 13.57 -15.64 19.66
CA LEU A 97 13.91 -14.22 19.79
C LEU A 97 13.16 -13.64 20.98
N HIS A 98 13.79 -12.74 21.73
CA HIS A 98 13.21 -12.06 22.88
C HIS A 98 12.72 -10.63 22.51
N VAL A 99 12.51 -10.41 21.22
CA VAL A 99 12.09 -9.12 20.64
C VAL A 99 10.85 -9.34 19.78
N PRO A 100 9.96 -8.34 19.65
CA PRO A 100 8.78 -8.45 18.80
C PRO A 100 9.16 -8.62 17.33
N VAL A 101 8.40 -9.46 16.63
CA VAL A 101 8.55 -9.72 15.19
C VAL A 101 7.29 -9.25 14.49
N ILE A 102 7.42 -8.27 13.61
CA ILE A 102 6.30 -7.66 12.90
C ILE A 102 6.42 -7.82 11.39
N SER A 103 5.36 -7.50 10.66
CA SER A 103 5.38 -7.50 9.19
C SER A 103 4.60 -6.33 8.60
N THR A 104 5.14 -5.72 7.54
CA THR A 104 4.33 -4.87 6.64
C THR A 104 3.60 -5.73 5.62
N VAL A 105 2.29 -5.52 5.52
CA VAL A 105 1.40 -6.18 4.56
C VAL A 105 1.16 -5.23 3.39
N HIS A 106 1.92 -5.45 2.30
CA HIS A 106 1.94 -4.57 1.11
C HIS A 106 0.78 -4.80 0.15
N SER A 107 0.18 -6.00 0.18
CA SER A 107 -0.85 -6.42 -0.78
C SER A 107 -1.88 -7.32 -0.11
N ASP A 108 -2.99 -7.61 -0.81
CA ASP A 108 -3.82 -8.74 -0.42
C ASP A 108 -3.10 -10.04 -0.74
N TYR A 109 -2.43 -10.61 0.25
CA TYR A 109 -1.60 -11.81 0.13
C TYR A 109 -2.31 -13.02 -0.51
N ARG A 110 -3.66 -13.01 -0.56
CA ARG A 110 -4.43 -14.06 -1.25
C ARG A 110 -4.50 -13.83 -2.75
N LEU A 111 -4.23 -12.62 -3.22
CA LEU A 111 -4.25 -12.23 -4.62
C LEU A 111 -2.86 -12.20 -5.26
N ASP A 112 -1.78 -12.24 -4.47
CA ASP A 112 -0.39 -12.15 -4.95
C ASP A 112 0.00 -13.24 -5.97
N TYR A 113 -0.70 -14.37 -5.94
CA TYR A 113 -0.41 -15.53 -6.80
C TYR A 113 -1.57 -15.87 -7.75
N LEU A 114 -2.39 -14.88 -8.15
CA LEU A 114 -3.43 -15.07 -9.16
C LEU A 114 -2.81 -15.55 -10.48
N GLY A 115 -3.41 -16.58 -11.07
CA GLY A 115 -2.89 -17.21 -12.29
C GLY A 115 -1.76 -18.23 -12.07
N ARG A 116 -1.30 -18.44 -10.81
CA ARG A 116 -0.24 -19.41 -10.45
C ARG A 116 -0.72 -20.34 -9.34
N PRO A 117 -1.58 -21.35 -9.64
CA PRO A 117 -2.29 -22.13 -8.61
C PRO A 117 -1.36 -22.88 -7.65
N PHE A 118 -0.25 -23.43 -8.15
CA PHE A 118 0.73 -24.13 -7.30
C PHE A 118 1.46 -23.16 -6.35
N ALA A 119 1.90 -22.02 -6.86
CA ALA A 119 2.56 -20.99 -6.03
C ALA A 119 1.59 -20.46 -4.96
N ARG A 120 0.31 -20.27 -5.32
CA ARG A 120 -0.75 -19.87 -4.38
C ARG A 120 -0.97 -20.92 -3.28
N ALA A 121 -1.01 -22.20 -3.63
CA ALA A 121 -1.22 -23.30 -2.66
C ALA A 121 -0.04 -23.37 -1.66
N VAL A 122 1.20 -23.20 -2.10
CA VAL A 122 2.38 -23.35 -1.25
C VAL A 122 2.73 -22.03 -0.56
N TYR A 123 3.10 -21.00 -1.34
CA TYR A 123 3.60 -19.73 -0.78
C TYR A 123 2.50 -18.90 -0.12
N GLY A 124 1.28 -18.90 -0.68
CA GLY A 124 0.14 -18.22 -0.10
C GLY A 124 -0.26 -18.82 1.25
N THR A 125 -0.27 -20.15 1.37
CA THR A 125 -0.58 -20.85 2.64
C THR A 125 0.50 -20.63 3.68
N LEU A 126 1.78 -20.72 3.31
CA LEU A 126 2.91 -20.47 4.20
C LEU A 126 2.93 -19.01 4.68
N ASN A 127 2.68 -18.06 3.79
CA ASN A 127 2.61 -16.64 4.17
C ASN A 127 1.42 -16.38 5.11
N THR A 128 0.25 -16.96 4.83
CA THR A 128 -0.92 -16.87 5.73
C THR A 128 -0.60 -17.40 7.11
N TRP A 129 0.00 -18.60 7.18
CA TRP A 129 0.43 -19.21 8.43
C TRP A 129 1.45 -18.31 9.18
N ALA A 130 2.43 -17.77 8.47
CA ALA A 130 3.43 -16.88 9.05
C ALA A 130 2.80 -15.61 9.61
N LEU A 131 1.95 -14.94 8.82
CA LEU A 131 1.26 -13.73 9.24
C LEU A 131 0.45 -13.94 10.53
N HIS A 132 -0.22 -15.07 10.71
CA HIS A 132 -0.94 -15.37 11.97
C HIS A 132 -0.01 -15.60 13.17
N ARG A 133 1.27 -15.91 12.95
CA ARG A 133 2.24 -16.20 13.99
C ARG A 133 3.08 -15.01 14.42
N LEU A 134 3.19 -13.99 13.60
CA LEU A 134 3.91 -12.76 13.95
C LEU A 134 3.19 -12.00 15.07
N ASP A 135 3.92 -11.12 15.77
CA ASP A 135 3.37 -10.39 16.90
C ASP A 135 2.41 -9.29 16.46
N TYR A 136 2.82 -8.48 15.47
CA TYR A 136 2.02 -7.37 14.94
C TYR A 136 2.12 -7.31 13.41
N ARG A 137 1.17 -6.58 12.77
CA ARG A 137 1.15 -6.32 11.32
C ARG A 137 0.90 -4.84 11.09
N VAL A 138 1.63 -4.28 10.16
CA VAL A 138 1.46 -2.92 9.65
C VAL A 138 0.85 -3.03 8.27
N CYS A 139 -0.34 -2.51 8.07
CA CYS A 139 -1.08 -2.56 6.81
C CYS A 139 -0.84 -1.25 6.06
N VAL A 140 -0.57 -1.32 4.77
CA VAL A 140 -0.29 -0.11 3.95
C VAL A 140 -1.55 0.70 3.63
N SER A 141 -2.71 0.32 4.15
CA SER A 141 -3.95 1.09 4.13
C SER A 141 -4.99 0.53 5.10
N ASP A 142 -5.97 1.37 5.49
CA ASP A 142 -7.09 0.93 6.33
C ASP A 142 -7.96 -0.15 5.67
N PRO A 143 -8.25 -0.12 4.35
CA PRO A 143 -8.93 -1.24 3.69
C PRO A 143 -8.20 -2.58 3.83
N ILE A 144 -6.86 -2.61 3.80
CA ILE A 144 -6.09 -3.84 4.04
C ILE A 144 -6.20 -4.26 5.51
N ARG A 145 -6.10 -3.31 6.44
CA ARG A 145 -6.33 -3.59 7.87
C ARG A 145 -7.72 -4.20 8.10
N GLN A 146 -8.77 -3.63 7.51
CA GLN A 146 -10.13 -4.15 7.61
C GLN A 146 -10.24 -5.56 7.03
N ARG A 147 -9.64 -5.84 5.85
CA ARG A 147 -9.60 -7.19 5.29
C ARG A 147 -8.92 -8.21 6.20
N LEU A 148 -7.88 -7.83 6.95
CA LEU A 148 -7.26 -8.72 7.94
C LEU A 148 -8.20 -8.96 9.12
N ILE A 149 -8.94 -7.96 9.60
CA ILE A 149 -9.97 -8.11 10.64
C ILE A 149 -11.06 -9.09 10.17
N ASP A 150 -11.53 -8.94 8.93
CA ASP A 150 -12.53 -9.84 8.32
C ASP A 150 -12.03 -11.30 8.19
N ARG A 151 -10.70 -11.48 8.22
CA ARG A 151 -10.01 -12.78 8.20
C ARG A 151 -9.60 -13.27 9.60
N ASP A 152 -10.25 -12.77 10.63
CA ASP A 152 -10.07 -13.14 12.04
C ASP A 152 -8.68 -12.78 12.62
N PHE A 153 -7.97 -11.77 12.07
CA PHE A 153 -6.80 -11.21 12.74
C PHE A 153 -7.23 -10.32 13.91
N GLU A 154 -6.42 -10.31 14.96
CA GLU A 154 -6.69 -9.54 16.19
C GLU A 154 -6.50 -8.02 15.92
N PRO A 155 -7.57 -7.20 16.02
CA PRO A 155 -7.50 -5.77 15.68
C PRO A 155 -6.45 -4.95 16.45
N ASN A 156 -6.22 -5.25 17.73
CA ASN A 156 -5.21 -4.55 18.56
C ASN A 156 -3.75 -4.92 18.18
N ARG A 157 -3.55 -5.83 17.22
CA ARG A 157 -2.24 -6.20 16.67
C ARG A 157 -2.06 -5.76 15.23
N LEU A 158 -2.99 -4.92 14.73
CA LEU A 158 -3.01 -4.37 13.38
C LEU A 158 -2.89 -2.86 13.42
N PHE A 159 -1.90 -2.34 12.75
CA PHE A 159 -1.68 -0.91 12.54
C PHE A 159 -1.91 -0.57 11.08
N SER A 160 -2.20 0.70 10.78
CA SER A 160 -2.24 1.22 9.42
C SER A 160 -1.17 2.28 9.23
N ILE A 161 -0.54 2.25 8.06
CA ILE A 161 0.38 3.26 7.58
C ILE A 161 0.08 3.48 6.10
N TYR A 162 0.22 4.70 5.61
CA TYR A 162 0.13 4.96 4.17
C TYR A 162 1.53 5.03 3.57
N ASN A 163 1.65 4.65 2.30
CA ASN A 163 2.92 4.72 1.61
C ASN A 163 3.33 6.17 1.37
N GLY A 164 4.55 6.53 1.74
CA GLY A 164 5.10 7.86 1.57
C GLY A 164 5.91 8.00 0.29
N LEU A 165 5.91 9.22 -0.25
CA LEU A 165 6.73 9.63 -1.37
C LEU A 165 7.44 10.94 -1.06
N ASP A 166 8.62 11.16 -1.64
CA ASP A 166 9.36 12.43 -1.51
C ASP A 166 8.70 13.52 -2.37
N PHE A 167 7.87 14.35 -1.74
CA PHE A 167 7.23 15.51 -2.37
C PHE A 167 8.13 16.75 -2.41
N SER A 168 9.32 16.72 -1.86
CA SER A 168 10.32 17.80 -2.03
C SER A 168 11.02 17.69 -3.39
N HIS A 169 11.01 16.52 -3.98
CA HIS A 169 11.55 16.26 -5.32
C HIS A 169 10.62 16.86 -6.38
N VAL A 170 11.14 17.77 -7.16
CA VAL A 170 10.38 18.41 -8.25
C VAL A 170 10.46 17.56 -9.52
N VAL A 171 9.32 17.13 -10.03
CA VAL A 171 9.25 16.42 -11.31
C VAL A 171 9.60 17.42 -12.44
N PRO A 172 10.63 17.15 -13.24
CA PRO A 172 11.02 18.07 -14.31
C PRO A 172 9.97 18.11 -15.40
N LYS A 173 9.75 19.29 -15.98
CA LYS A 173 8.93 19.39 -17.20
C LYS A 173 9.70 18.74 -18.35
N THR A 174 9.12 17.70 -18.92
CA THR A 174 9.72 16.89 -19.98
C THR A 174 9.40 17.45 -21.37
N ASP A 175 10.39 17.50 -22.24
CA ASP A 175 10.14 17.70 -23.67
C ASP A 175 9.41 16.46 -24.23
N ARG A 176 8.12 16.60 -24.47
CA ARG A 176 7.23 15.52 -24.91
C ARG A 176 7.65 14.92 -26.24
N ALA A 177 7.99 15.78 -27.22
CA ALA A 177 8.35 15.31 -28.55
C ALA A 177 9.62 14.46 -28.50
N ALA A 178 10.66 14.95 -27.80
CA ALA A 178 11.89 14.21 -27.62
C ALA A 178 11.70 12.94 -26.77
N TYR A 179 10.87 12.99 -25.73
CA TYR A 179 10.60 11.85 -24.88
C TYR A 179 9.90 10.71 -25.62
N PHE A 180 8.79 10.97 -26.31
CA PHE A 180 8.04 9.92 -27.01
C PHE A 180 8.76 9.44 -28.29
N ALA A 181 9.59 10.29 -28.92
CA ALA A 181 10.42 9.88 -30.07
C ALA A 181 11.41 8.75 -29.73
N GLN A 182 11.89 8.65 -28.47
CA GLN A 182 12.77 7.56 -28.02
C GLN A 182 12.09 6.19 -28.11
N PHE A 183 10.75 6.18 -28.04
CA PHE A 183 9.92 4.97 -28.14
C PHE A 183 9.31 4.79 -29.54
N GLY A 184 9.68 5.64 -30.50
CA GLY A 184 9.19 5.59 -31.89
C GLY A 184 7.80 6.20 -32.09
N TYR A 185 7.33 7.05 -31.16
CA TYR A 185 6.05 7.75 -31.28
C TYR A 185 6.23 9.24 -31.57
N THR A 186 5.32 9.77 -32.37
CA THR A 186 5.24 11.22 -32.67
C THR A 186 4.07 11.81 -31.92
N VAL A 187 4.30 12.93 -31.24
CA VAL A 187 3.29 13.67 -30.47
C VAL A 187 3.18 15.08 -31.03
N GLY A 188 1.95 15.54 -31.32
CA GLY A 188 1.65 16.90 -31.74
C GLY A 188 1.62 17.88 -30.57
N GLU A 189 1.76 19.16 -30.84
CA GLU A 189 1.72 20.22 -29.81
C GLU A 189 0.38 20.28 -29.09
N ASP A 190 -0.72 20.01 -29.79
CA ASP A 190 -2.09 20.03 -29.24
C ASP A 190 -2.52 18.68 -28.62
N ASP A 191 -1.69 17.65 -28.68
CA ASP A 191 -2.04 16.35 -28.12
C ASP A 191 -2.15 16.41 -26.59
N ILE A 192 -3.19 15.79 -26.06
CA ILE A 192 -3.42 15.60 -24.62
C ILE A 192 -3.06 14.18 -24.27
N ILE A 193 -2.08 14.02 -23.40
CA ILE A 193 -1.53 12.69 -23.06
C ILE A 193 -2.10 12.18 -21.73
N VAL A 194 -2.90 11.12 -21.82
CA VAL A 194 -3.28 10.31 -20.67
C VAL A 194 -2.22 9.26 -20.44
N GLY A 195 -1.74 9.11 -19.21
CA GLY A 195 -0.73 8.11 -18.88
C GLY A 195 -1.15 7.14 -17.79
N ILE A 196 -0.64 5.92 -17.88
CA ILE A 196 -0.71 4.92 -16.83
C ILE A 196 0.65 4.23 -16.66
N ALA A 197 1.18 4.19 -15.43
CA ALA A 197 2.34 3.39 -15.06
C ALA A 197 1.89 2.15 -14.30
N ALA A 198 1.87 0.98 -14.95
CA ALA A 198 1.36 -0.25 -14.34
C ALA A 198 1.87 -1.51 -15.05
N ARG A 199 1.95 -2.62 -14.32
CA ARG A 199 2.14 -3.95 -14.93
C ARG A 199 0.93 -4.29 -15.82
N LEU A 200 1.16 -4.89 -16.97
CA LEU A 200 0.11 -5.29 -17.90
C LEU A 200 -0.51 -6.64 -17.47
N ASP A 201 -1.12 -6.63 -16.29
CA ASP A 201 -1.78 -7.78 -15.66
C ASP A 201 -3.31 -7.58 -15.64
N PRO A 202 -4.12 -8.65 -15.61
CA PRO A 202 -5.58 -8.56 -15.58
C PRO A 202 -6.14 -7.68 -14.46
N VAL A 203 -5.47 -7.63 -13.30
CA VAL A 203 -5.91 -6.83 -12.15
C VAL A 203 -5.85 -5.33 -12.42
N LYS A 204 -5.02 -4.87 -13.37
CA LYS A 204 -4.88 -3.46 -13.75
C LYS A 204 -5.93 -3.00 -14.74
N ASP A 205 -6.63 -3.92 -15.38
CA ASP A 205 -7.75 -3.69 -16.31
C ASP A 205 -7.51 -2.54 -17.31
N ILE A 206 -6.32 -2.54 -17.93
CA ILE A 206 -5.93 -1.53 -18.94
C ILE A 206 -6.86 -1.59 -20.16
N ALA A 207 -7.53 -2.72 -20.39
CA ALA A 207 -8.54 -2.86 -21.42
C ALA A 207 -9.70 -1.84 -21.25
N THR A 208 -10.15 -1.61 -20.01
CA THR A 208 -11.16 -0.60 -19.69
C THR A 208 -10.65 0.81 -20.00
N LEU A 209 -9.38 1.13 -19.71
CA LEU A 209 -8.77 2.42 -20.07
C LEU A 209 -8.69 2.62 -21.58
N ILE A 210 -8.24 1.63 -22.35
CA ILE A 210 -8.19 1.70 -23.83
C ILE A 210 -9.58 1.96 -24.42
N ARG A 211 -10.63 1.27 -23.93
CA ARG A 211 -12.01 1.51 -24.36
C ARG A 211 -12.50 2.90 -23.98
N ALA A 212 -12.14 3.39 -22.79
CA ALA A 212 -12.50 4.73 -22.35
C ALA A 212 -11.85 5.82 -23.22
N VAL A 213 -10.58 5.65 -23.56
CA VAL A 213 -9.85 6.57 -24.46
C VAL A 213 -10.50 6.56 -25.85
N ALA A 214 -10.81 5.39 -26.42
CA ALA A 214 -11.49 5.29 -27.72
C ALA A 214 -12.85 6.01 -27.73
N LEU A 215 -13.57 5.96 -26.61
CA LEU A 215 -14.84 6.66 -26.46
C LEU A 215 -14.65 8.17 -26.28
N ALA A 216 -13.66 8.58 -25.46
CA ALA A 216 -13.34 9.99 -25.20
C ALA A 216 -12.82 10.73 -26.44
N GLN A 217 -12.10 10.04 -27.33
CA GLN A 217 -11.62 10.61 -28.59
C GLN A 217 -12.73 11.11 -29.53
N LYS A 218 -13.97 10.65 -29.35
CA LYS A 218 -15.11 11.20 -30.11
C LYS A 218 -15.37 12.68 -29.80
N ALA A 219 -15.03 13.11 -28.58
CA ALA A 219 -15.14 14.51 -28.15
C ALA A 219 -13.79 15.24 -28.20
N CYS A 220 -12.68 14.52 -28.04
CA CYS A 220 -11.32 15.05 -28.00
C CYS A 220 -10.40 14.19 -28.89
N PRO A 221 -10.35 14.39 -30.21
CA PRO A 221 -9.57 13.57 -31.16
C PRO A 221 -8.05 13.62 -30.92
N GLN A 222 -7.55 14.67 -30.26
CA GLN A 222 -6.13 14.83 -29.87
C GLN A 222 -5.74 14.05 -28.63
N LEU A 223 -6.65 13.30 -28.01
CA LEU A 223 -6.33 12.48 -26.84
C LEU A 223 -5.43 11.31 -27.23
N ARG A 224 -4.32 11.11 -26.48
CA ARG A 224 -3.40 9.99 -26.67
C ARG A 224 -3.27 9.23 -25.34
N LEU A 225 -2.91 7.96 -25.42
CA LEU A 225 -2.71 7.11 -24.26
C LEU A 225 -1.28 6.58 -24.23
N ALA A 226 -0.52 6.91 -23.19
CA ALA A 226 0.80 6.39 -22.94
C ALA A 226 0.76 5.31 -21.81
N ILE A 227 1.28 4.13 -22.08
CA ILE A 227 1.27 2.99 -21.17
C ILE A 227 2.72 2.62 -20.85
N ALA A 228 3.17 2.93 -19.64
CA ALA A 228 4.48 2.55 -19.11
C ALA A 228 4.34 1.25 -18.30
N GLY A 229 5.01 0.19 -18.75
CA GLY A 229 5.04 -1.11 -18.10
C GLY A 229 4.96 -2.29 -19.06
N GLU A 230 5.22 -3.46 -18.50
CA GLU A 230 5.20 -4.74 -19.21
C GLU A 230 4.28 -5.75 -18.51
N GLY A 231 3.91 -6.83 -19.21
CA GLY A 231 3.12 -7.90 -18.66
C GLY A 231 2.45 -8.78 -19.70
N MET A 232 1.76 -9.81 -19.22
CA MET A 232 1.20 -10.87 -20.05
C MET A 232 0.09 -10.38 -21.00
N GLU A 233 -0.59 -9.27 -20.69
CA GLU A 233 -1.68 -8.75 -21.51
C GLU A 233 -1.23 -7.86 -22.68
N ARG A 234 0.07 -7.55 -22.82
CA ARG A 234 0.60 -6.63 -23.84
C ARG A 234 0.05 -6.90 -25.26
N LYS A 235 0.06 -8.17 -25.69
CA LYS A 235 -0.42 -8.55 -27.04
C LYS A 235 -1.94 -8.36 -27.17
N LYS A 236 -2.70 -8.75 -26.17
CA LYS A 236 -4.16 -8.63 -26.13
C LYS A 236 -4.60 -7.17 -26.15
N LEU A 237 -3.90 -6.31 -25.38
CA LEU A 237 -4.18 -4.88 -25.32
C LEU A 237 -3.87 -4.17 -26.63
N GLY A 238 -2.78 -4.54 -27.32
CA GLY A 238 -2.47 -4.02 -28.64
C GLY A 238 -3.51 -4.44 -29.70
N ALA A 239 -3.99 -5.68 -29.66
CA ALA A 239 -5.08 -6.14 -30.54
C ALA A 239 -6.39 -5.37 -30.28
N LEU A 240 -6.71 -5.10 -29.01
CA LEU A 240 -7.89 -4.31 -28.63
C LEU A 240 -7.80 -2.87 -29.17
N ALA A 241 -6.64 -2.22 -29.07
CA ALA A 241 -6.45 -0.89 -29.61
C ALA A 241 -6.64 -0.85 -31.14
N ALA A 242 -6.15 -1.86 -31.84
CA ALA A 242 -6.35 -2.01 -33.29
C ALA A 242 -7.82 -2.28 -33.64
N GLU A 243 -8.52 -3.14 -32.93
CA GLU A 243 -9.96 -3.43 -33.10
C GLU A 243 -10.81 -2.16 -32.93
N LEU A 244 -10.44 -1.29 -31.97
CA LEU A 244 -11.12 -0.02 -31.72
C LEU A 244 -10.70 1.12 -32.67
N GLY A 245 -9.75 0.88 -33.58
CA GLY A 245 -9.26 1.87 -34.54
C GLY A 245 -8.41 3.00 -33.94
N ILE A 246 -7.82 2.77 -32.76
CA ILE A 246 -7.00 3.77 -32.05
C ILE A 246 -5.54 3.35 -31.84
N ALA A 247 -5.06 2.36 -32.62
CA ALA A 247 -3.71 1.82 -32.46
C ALA A 247 -2.62 2.90 -32.50
N ASP A 248 -2.76 3.90 -33.40
CA ASP A 248 -1.81 5.00 -33.54
C ASP A 248 -1.87 6.03 -32.42
N SER A 249 -2.89 5.95 -31.56
CA SER A 249 -3.10 6.83 -30.41
C SER A 249 -2.73 6.15 -29.07
N VAL A 250 -2.29 4.89 -29.10
CA VAL A 250 -1.92 4.13 -27.89
C VAL A 250 -0.43 3.78 -27.93
N PHE A 251 0.33 4.42 -27.06
CA PHE A 251 1.78 4.31 -26.96
C PHE A 251 2.16 3.30 -25.89
N PHE A 252 2.68 2.15 -26.30
CA PHE A 252 3.18 1.15 -25.37
C PHE A 252 4.68 1.33 -25.19
N LEU A 253 5.11 1.89 -24.08
CA LEU A 253 6.51 2.27 -23.84
C LEU A 253 7.38 1.11 -23.32
N GLY A 254 6.76 -0.01 -22.91
CA GLY A 254 7.49 -1.06 -22.23
C GLY A 254 7.87 -0.66 -20.79
N TRP A 255 8.91 -1.28 -20.26
CA TRP A 255 9.45 -0.91 -18.96
C TRP A 255 10.11 0.47 -19.04
N VAL A 256 9.75 1.36 -18.12
CA VAL A 256 10.29 2.72 -18.02
C VAL A 256 10.96 2.85 -16.66
N ASP A 257 12.27 3.12 -16.66
CA ASP A 257 13.04 3.32 -15.43
C ASP A 257 12.89 4.75 -14.88
N ASP A 258 12.88 5.74 -15.76
CA ASP A 258 12.69 7.15 -15.41
C ASP A 258 11.21 7.53 -15.44
N LEU A 259 10.51 7.24 -14.33
CA LEU A 259 9.10 7.60 -14.18
C LEU A 259 8.88 9.12 -14.03
N ASP A 260 9.86 9.87 -13.55
CA ASP A 260 9.71 11.32 -13.44
C ASP A 260 9.59 11.98 -14.82
N SER A 261 10.45 11.61 -15.77
CA SER A 261 10.30 12.06 -17.16
C SER A 261 9.01 11.59 -17.80
N PHE A 262 8.54 10.37 -17.48
CA PHE A 262 7.23 9.88 -17.93
C PHE A 262 6.10 10.76 -17.41
N TYR A 263 5.99 10.94 -16.10
CA TYR A 263 4.93 11.78 -15.51
C TYR A 263 5.04 13.24 -15.96
N GLY A 264 6.25 13.78 -16.11
CA GLY A 264 6.49 15.15 -16.63
C GLY A 264 6.06 15.35 -18.09
N ALA A 265 5.85 14.26 -18.84
CA ALA A 265 5.36 14.29 -20.23
C ALA A 265 3.83 14.16 -20.34
N LEU A 266 3.10 13.91 -19.25
CA LEU A 266 1.65 13.68 -19.24
C LEU A 266 0.84 14.94 -18.97
N ASP A 267 -0.46 14.88 -19.28
CA ASP A 267 -1.49 15.84 -18.89
C ASP A 267 -2.45 15.27 -17.85
N ILE A 268 -2.73 13.96 -17.94
CA ILE A 268 -3.71 13.27 -17.10
C ILE A 268 -3.11 11.94 -16.66
N ASN A 269 -3.16 11.66 -15.36
CA ASN A 269 -2.82 10.36 -14.81
C ASN A 269 -4.08 9.50 -14.74
N ALA A 270 -3.98 8.22 -15.08
CA ALA A 270 -5.10 7.28 -15.08
C ALA A 270 -4.78 6.01 -14.30
N LEU A 271 -5.80 5.45 -13.62
CA LEU A 271 -5.72 4.16 -12.96
C LEU A 271 -7.05 3.40 -13.15
N SER A 272 -7.02 2.25 -13.82
CA SER A 272 -8.21 1.44 -14.15
C SER A 272 -8.35 0.17 -13.33
N SER A 273 -7.54 -0.03 -12.30
CA SER A 273 -7.38 -1.29 -11.57
C SER A 273 -8.68 -1.82 -10.96
N LEU A 274 -8.82 -3.16 -10.92
CA LEU A 274 -9.90 -3.86 -10.23
C LEU A 274 -9.64 -4.01 -8.72
N SER A 275 -8.38 -3.86 -8.29
CA SER A 275 -8.00 -3.92 -6.87
C SER A 275 -6.67 -3.21 -6.65
N GLU A 276 -6.66 -2.34 -5.65
CA GLU A 276 -5.45 -1.64 -5.18
C GLU A 276 -5.39 -1.66 -3.65
N THR A 277 -4.17 -1.57 -3.14
CA THR A 277 -3.93 -1.39 -1.70
C THR A 277 -3.68 0.07 -1.36
N PHE A 278 -2.60 0.61 -1.90
CA PHE A 278 -2.22 2.02 -1.88
C PHE A 278 -1.27 2.25 -3.07
N PRO A 279 -1.79 2.61 -4.25
CA PRO A 279 -0.98 2.64 -5.49
C PRO A 279 -0.08 3.87 -5.55
N TYR A 280 1.23 3.66 -5.66
CA TYR A 280 2.22 4.73 -5.86
C TYR A 280 1.96 5.56 -7.10
N ALA A 281 1.43 4.96 -8.17
CA ALA A 281 1.09 5.68 -9.40
C ALA A 281 0.18 6.91 -9.17
N LEU A 282 -0.63 6.90 -8.10
CA LEU A 282 -1.45 8.07 -7.75
C LEU A 282 -0.64 9.15 -7.02
N THR A 283 0.23 8.78 -6.10
CA THR A 283 1.09 9.75 -5.40
C THR A 283 2.22 10.26 -6.31
N GLU A 284 2.71 9.46 -7.23
CA GLU A 284 3.65 9.87 -8.29
C GLU A 284 2.99 10.87 -9.25
N GLY A 285 1.76 10.57 -9.71
CA GLY A 285 0.95 11.51 -10.51
C GLY A 285 0.62 12.80 -9.74
N ALA A 286 0.33 12.70 -8.42
CA ALA A 286 0.13 13.85 -7.55
C ALA A 286 1.38 14.73 -7.48
N ARG A 287 2.57 14.13 -7.28
CA ARG A 287 3.85 14.85 -7.26
C ARG A 287 4.14 15.58 -8.56
N ALA A 288 3.67 15.05 -9.69
CA ALA A 288 3.75 15.68 -10.99
C ALA A 288 2.62 16.69 -11.27
N HIS A 289 1.78 17.03 -10.29
CA HIS A 289 0.62 17.94 -10.40
C HIS A 289 -0.40 17.51 -11.47
N LEU A 290 -0.54 16.20 -11.71
CA LEU A 290 -1.46 15.68 -12.74
C LEU A 290 -2.88 15.49 -12.20
N ALA A 291 -3.86 15.97 -12.96
CA ALA A 291 -5.24 15.53 -12.74
C ALA A 291 -5.32 14.02 -12.84
N THR A 292 -5.96 13.38 -11.87
CA THR A 292 -6.02 11.92 -11.80
C THR A 292 -7.46 11.42 -11.92
N VAL A 293 -7.66 10.45 -12.82
CA VAL A 293 -8.93 9.72 -12.96
C VAL A 293 -8.69 8.25 -12.64
N ALA A 294 -9.33 7.75 -11.58
CA ALA A 294 -9.03 6.43 -11.06
C ALA A 294 -10.28 5.62 -10.72
N SER A 295 -10.16 4.29 -10.76
CA SER A 295 -11.18 3.37 -10.28
C SER A 295 -11.35 3.45 -8.76
N ASN A 296 -12.60 3.41 -8.28
CA ASN A 296 -12.97 3.47 -6.86
C ASN A 296 -12.75 2.13 -6.17
N VAL A 297 -11.49 1.76 -5.91
CA VAL A 297 -11.14 0.45 -5.33
C VAL A 297 -10.12 0.56 -4.19
N GLY A 298 -10.29 -0.26 -3.18
CA GLY A 298 -9.32 -0.46 -2.09
C GLY A 298 -8.85 0.84 -1.43
N GLY A 299 -7.57 1.16 -1.53
CA GLY A 299 -6.96 2.37 -0.96
C GLY A 299 -7.04 3.62 -1.84
N VAL A 300 -7.60 3.54 -3.05
CA VAL A 300 -7.71 4.69 -3.96
C VAL A 300 -8.53 5.85 -3.36
N PRO A 301 -9.72 5.61 -2.73
CA PRO A 301 -10.50 6.68 -2.09
C PRO A 301 -9.83 7.32 -0.86
N VAL A 302 -8.78 6.71 -0.33
CA VAL A 302 -7.96 7.34 0.71
C VAL A 302 -7.11 8.47 0.13
N ILE A 303 -6.61 8.27 -1.10
CA ILE A 303 -5.74 9.24 -1.78
C ILE A 303 -6.57 10.31 -2.49
N ILE A 304 -7.64 9.89 -3.18
CA ILE A 304 -8.47 10.76 -4.03
C ILE A 304 -9.82 11.02 -3.37
N GLU A 305 -10.14 12.28 -3.15
CA GLU A 305 -11.47 12.76 -2.84
C GLU A 305 -12.18 13.14 -4.13
N HIS A 306 -13.27 12.42 -4.43
CA HIS A 306 -13.98 12.56 -5.70
C HIS A 306 -14.50 13.98 -5.94
N GLY A 307 -14.15 14.56 -7.09
CA GLY A 307 -14.55 15.89 -7.51
C GLY A 307 -13.76 17.04 -6.86
N VAL A 308 -12.85 16.74 -5.91
CA VAL A 308 -12.02 17.72 -5.20
C VAL A 308 -10.55 17.54 -5.57
N THR A 309 -9.97 16.35 -5.36
CA THR A 309 -8.57 16.07 -5.66
C THR A 309 -8.38 15.12 -6.84
N GLY A 310 -9.45 14.70 -7.48
CA GLY A 310 -9.44 13.82 -8.65
C GLY A 310 -10.83 13.25 -8.90
N LEU A 311 -10.92 12.35 -9.87
CA LEU A 311 -12.20 11.77 -10.28
C LEU A 311 -12.19 10.26 -10.08
N LEU A 312 -13.21 9.75 -9.40
CA LEU A 312 -13.39 8.32 -9.13
C LEU A 312 -14.55 7.75 -9.95
N PHE A 313 -14.36 6.59 -10.54
CA PHE A 313 -15.39 5.82 -11.25
C PHE A 313 -15.43 4.37 -10.76
N GLU A 314 -16.57 3.70 -10.92
CA GLU A 314 -16.69 2.29 -10.55
C GLU A 314 -15.94 1.39 -11.54
N PRO A 315 -15.22 0.35 -11.08
CA PRO A 315 -14.47 -0.55 -11.95
C PRO A 315 -15.29 -1.07 -13.14
N GLY A 316 -14.73 -0.98 -14.33
CA GLY A 316 -15.40 -1.41 -15.58
C GLY A 316 -16.38 -0.40 -16.18
N ASP A 317 -16.64 0.74 -15.53
CA ASP A 317 -17.49 1.80 -16.11
C ASP A 317 -16.73 2.63 -17.16
N VAL A 318 -16.64 2.07 -18.35
CA VAL A 318 -16.00 2.69 -19.51
C VAL A 318 -16.63 4.06 -19.86
N ARG A 319 -17.96 4.21 -19.68
CA ARG A 319 -18.65 5.43 -20.09
C ARG A 319 -18.32 6.61 -19.18
N LEU A 320 -18.38 6.40 -17.88
CA LEU A 320 -18.05 7.42 -16.90
C LEU A 320 -16.58 7.77 -16.95
N PHE A 321 -15.70 6.76 -17.10
CA PHE A 321 -14.26 6.97 -17.26
C PHE A 321 -13.97 7.82 -18.50
N ALA A 322 -14.56 7.51 -19.65
CA ALA A 322 -14.41 8.29 -20.88
C ALA A 322 -14.90 9.75 -20.71
N ALA A 323 -16.03 9.96 -20.03
CA ALA A 323 -16.57 11.29 -19.77
C ALA A 323 -15.61 12.12 -18.91
N TYR A 324 -15.00 11.51 -17.88
CA TYR A 324 -14.02 12.18 -17.03
C TYR A 324 -12.72 12.49 -17.75
N LEU A 325 -12.20 11.57 -18.57
CA LEU A 325 -11.03 11.81 -19.41
C LEU A 325 -11.28 12.96 -20.38
N ALA A 326 -12.43 12.96 -21.08
CA ALA A 326 -12.81 14.03 -22.01
C ALA A 326 -12.95 15.38 -21.29
N ARG A 327 -13.56 15.43 -20.11
CA ARG A 327 -13.67 16.64 -19.32
C ARG A 327 -12.30 17.22 -18.95
N CYS A 328 -11.40 16.38 -18.42
CA CYS A 328 -10.05 16.81 -18.08
C CYS A 328 -9.24 17.22 -19.34
N ALA A 329 -9.49 16.60 -20.49
CA ALA A 329 -8.81 16.94 -21.74
C ALA A 329 -9.25 18.28 -22.30
N LEU A 330 -10.55 18.58 -22.25
CA LEU A 330 -11.14 19.78 -22.85
C LEU A 330 -11.08 21.02 -21.94
N ASP A 331 -10.96 20.84 -20.64
CA ASP A 331 -10.95 21.91 -19.65
C ASP A 331 -9.59 21.93 -18.91
N ALA A 332 -8.68 22.78 -19.39
CA ALA A 332 -7.33 22.89 -18.85
C ALA A 332 -7.31 23.44 -17.43
N ASP A 333 -8.18 24.41 -17.09
CA ASP A 333 -8.25 25.01 -15.76
C ASP A 333 -8.79 24.00 -14.73
N TYR A 334 -9.80 23.26 -15.12
CA TYR A 334 -10.32 22.17 -14.27
C TYR A 334 -9.27 21.07 -14.04
N ARG A 335 -8.56 20.67 -15.11
CA ARG A 335 -7.44 19.72 -15.03
C ARG A 335 -6.35 20.21 -14.07
N HIS A 336 -5.92 21.47 -14.20
CA HIS A 336 -4.93 22.07 -13.32
C HIS A 336 -5.40 22.13 -11.86
N THR A 337 -6.65 22.53 -11.62
CA THR A 337 -7.22 22.63 -10.28
C THR A 337 -7.22 21.27 -9.56
N LEU A 338 -7.62 20.18 -10.25
CA LEU A 338 -7.60 18.84 -9.68
C LEU A 338 -6.17 18.36 -9.37
N GLY A 339 -5.23 18.61 -10.28
CA GLY A 339 -3.83 18.21 -10.11
C GLY A 339 -3.16 18.91 -8.93
N GLU A 340 -3.37 20.22 -8.81
CA GLU A 340 -2.83 21.00 -7.70
C GLU A 340 -3.44 20.58 -6.35
N ALA A 341 -4.76 20.36 -6.30
CA ALA A 341 -5.42 19.89 -5.07
C ALA A 341 -4.90 18.50 -4.64
N LEU A 342 -4.65 17.60 -5.60
CA LEU A 342 -4.08 16.28 -5.31
C LEU A 342 -2.63 16.39 -4.83
N TYR A 343 -1.82 17.27 -5.42
CA TYR A 343 -0.45 17.54 -4.96
C TYR A 343 -0.42 18.03 -3.52
N GLN A 344 -1.24 19.02 -3.17
CA GLN A 344 -1.29 19.56 -1.80
C GLN A 344 -1.69 18.48 -0.79
N ARG A 345 -2.69 17.65 -1.13
CA ARG A 345 -3.07 16.51 -0.29
C ARG A 345 -1.95 15.49 -0.17
N GLY A 346 -1.32 15.12 -1.29
CA GLY A 346 -0.21 14.15 -1.30
C GLY A 346 0.94 14.60 -0.42
N LYS A 347 1.32 15.87 -0.52
CA LYS A 347 2.38 16.49 0.29
C LYS A 347 2.05 16.54 1.78
N ALA A 348 0.78 16.80 2.14
CA ALA A 348 0.36 16.92 3.53
C ALA A 348 0.21 15.54 4.21
N ASP A 349 -0.35 14.54 3.51
CA ASP A 349 -0.83 13.31 4.14
C ASP A 349 0.04 12.07 3.79
N PHE A 350 0.84 12.14 2.71
CA PHE A 350 1.56 10.99 2.13
C PHE A 350 3.03 11.30 1.83
N SER A 351 3.67 12.16 2.62
CA SER A 351 5.11 12.41 2.52
C SER A 351 5.93 11.26 3.12
N GLU A 352 7.21 11.12 2.71
CA GLU A 352 8.15 10.19 3.34
C GLU A 352 8.33 10.48 4.83
N GLU A 353 8.35 11.76 5.21
CA GLU A 353 8.48 12.22 6.59
C GLU A 353 7.29 11.77 7.43
N ASP A 354 6.05 12.06 6.98
CA ASP A 354 4.83 11.65 7.72
C ASP A 354 4.76 10.12 7.87
N THR A 355 5.08 9.37 6.80
CA THR A 355 5.13 7.91 6.84
C THR A 355 6.18 7.41 7.83
N GLY A 356 7.37 7.98 7.83
CA GLY A 356 8.43 7.59 8.75
C GLY A 356 8.11 7.91 10.21
N LEU A 357 7.52 9.08 10.49
CA LEU A 357 7.06 9.44 11.83
C LEU A 357 5.96 8.52 12.34
N ARG A 358 4.96 8.22 11.51
CA ARG A 358 3.89 7.25 11.85
C ARG A 358 4.45 5.85 12.11
N GLN A 359 5.43 5.40 11.33
CA GLN A 359 6.09 4.11 11.59
C GLN A 359 6.82 4.11 12.92
N LEU A 360 7.48 5.21 13.29
CA LEU A 360 8.14 5.37 14.58
C LEU A 360 7.14 5.36 15.74
N GLU A 361 5.99 6.00 15.58
CA GLU A 361 4.89 5.96 16.55
C GLU A 361 4.35 4.53 16.74
N ILE A 362 4.21 3.77 15.65
CA ILE A 362 3.82 2.35 15.70
C ILE A 362 4.86 1.54 16.48
N TYR A 363 6.16 1.72 16.22
CA TYR A 363 7.21 1.02 16.98
C TYR A 363 7.16 1.37 18.47
N ASN A 364 7.04 2.65 18.82
CA ASN A 364 6.92 3.09 20.20
C ASN A 364 5.69 2.49 20.90
N SER A 365 4.56 2.42 20.18
CA SER A 365 3.33 1.78 20.68
C SER A 365 3.52 0.29 20.93
N ILE A 366 4.19 -0.43 20.02
CA ILE A 366 4.53 -1.84 20.17
C ILE A 366 5.43 -2.04 21.40
N PHE A 367 6.49 -1.23 21.56
CA PHE A 367 7.38 -1.35 22.73
C PHE A 367 6.64 -1.06 24.03
N ARG A 368 5.76 -0.07 24.08
CA ARG A 368 4.91 0.20 25.24
C ARG A 368 4.05 -1.01 25.56
N MET A 369 3.34 -1.58 24.58
CA MET A 369 2.48 -2.75 24.78
C MET A 369 3.26 -3.99 25.24
N GLU A 370 4.42 -4.28 24.64
CA GLU A 370 5.26 -5.42 25.01
C GLU A 370 5.87 -5.25 26.43
N ARG A 371 6.30 -4.03 26.78
CA ARG A 371 6.78 -3.72 28.14
C ARG A 371 5.65 -3.89 29.15
N ASN A 372 4.49 -3.31 28.90
CA ASN A 372 3.34 -3.39 29.79
C ASN A 372 2.88 -4.86 29.99
N LEU A 373 2.89 -5.65 28.90
CA LEU A 373 2.58 -7.08 28.97
C LEU A 373 3.60 -7.85 29.83
N ARG A 374 4.89 -7.56 29.70
CA ARG A 374 5.97 -8.18 30.50
C ARG A 374 5.89 -7.80 31.97
N ASP A 375 5.68 -6.52 32.23
CA ASP A 375 5.71 -5.95 33.59
C ASP A 375 4.35 -6.13 34.31
N GLY A 376 3.34 -6.74 33.64
CA GLY A 376 2.00 -6.95 34.19
C GLY A 376 1.20 -5.66 34.38
N VAL A 377 1.63 -4.57 33.70
CA VAL A 377 0.92 -3.29 33.70
C VAL A 377 -0.28 -3.39 32.77
N ARG A 378 -1.42 -2.89 33.24
CA ARG A 378 -2.63 -2.85 32.40
C ARG A 378 -2.49 -1.79 31.34
N ASP A 379 -2.78 -2.17 30.09
CA ASP A 379 -2.71 -1.29 28.92
C ASP A 379 -3.99 -1.47 28.07
N GLY A 380 -4.72 -0.38 27.86
CA GLY A 380 -5.95 -0.39 27.10
C GLY A 380 -7.24 -0.21 27.92
N VAL A 381 -8.35 -0.20 27.20
CA VAL A 381 -9.68 0.08 27.74
C VAL A 381 -10.64 -1.07 27.42
N LEU A 382 -11.37 -1.52 28.45
CA LEU A 382 -12.49 -2.46 28.32
C LEU A 382 -13.81 -1.67 28.28
N ILE A 383 -14.52 -1.73 27.15
CA ILE A 383 -15.79 -1.06 26.95
C ILE A 383 -16.94 -2.05 27.21
N CYS A 384 -17.80 -1.72 28.18
CA CYS A 384 -18.92 -2.55 28.60
C CYS A 384 -20.24 -1.84 28.31
N GLY A 385 -21.18 -2.54 27.66
CA GLY A 385 -22.51 -2.00 27.34
C GLY A 385 -23.39 -3.04 26.64
N ALA A 386 -24.53 -2.59 26.13
CA ALA A 386 -25.48 -3.45 25.43
C ALA A 386 -25.15 -3.60 23.93
N TYR A 387 -23.90 -3.96 23.62
CA TYR A 387 -23.41 -4.03 22.26
C TYR A 387 -23.63 -5.39 21.59
N GLY A 388 -23.75 -5.37 20.24
CA GLY A 388 -23.95 -6.57 19.41
C GLY A 388 -25.38 -7.07 19.37
N PHE A 389 -26.37 -6.22 19.65
CA PHE A 389 -27.80 -6.51 19.54
C PHE A 389 -28.39 -6.01 18.21
N GLY A 390 -27.65 -5.21 17.43
CA GLY A 390 -28.14 -4.54 16.22
C GLY A 390 -29.02 -3.33 16.53
N ASN A 391 -28.80 -2.69 17.69
CA ASN A 391 -29.44 -1.44 18.06
C ASN A 391 -28.58 -0.27 17.57
N THR A 392 -29.08 0.50 16.63
CA THR A 392 -28.38 1.63 16.01
C THR A 392 -27.92 2.69 17.03
N GLY A 393 -28.70 2.92 18.09
CA GLY A 393 -28.37 3.90 19.15
C GLY A 393 -27.12 3.45 19.95
N ASP A 394 -27.09 2.18 20.37
CA ASP A 394 -25.94 1.63 21.10
C ASP A 394 -24.70 1.58 20.22
N ASP A 395 -24.85 1.24 18.93
CA ASP A 395 -23.76 1.19 17.96
C ASP A 395 -23.19 2.60 17.69
N ALA A 396 -24.04 3.65 17.61
CA ALA A 396 -23.60 5.04 17.47
C ALA A 396 -22.83 5.53 18.71
N ILE A 397 -23.27 5.17 19.92
CA ILE A 397 -22.56 5.48 21.16
C ILE A 397 -21.21 4.79 21.20
N LEU A 398 -21.15 3.50 20.83
CA LEU A 398 -19.90 2.75 20.76
C LEU A 398 -18.91 3.37 19.77
N GLN A 399 -19.39 3.77 18.59
CA GLN A 399 -18.57 4.44 17.58
C GLN A 399 -17.99 5.75 18.11
N ALA A 400 -18.80 6.56 18.81
CA ALA A 400 -18.35 7.80 19.42
C ALA A 400 -17.28 7.56 20.50
N ILE A 401 -17.49 6.59 21.40
CA ILE A 401 -16.50 6.23 22.43
C ILE A 401 -15.19 5.79 21.80
N ILE A 402 -15.21 4.91 20.79
CA ILE A 402 -14.01 4.45 20.09
C ILE A 402 -13.30 5.62 19.44
N GLY A 403 -14.04 6.52 18.79
CA GLY A 403 -13.51 7.72 18.15
C GLY A 403 -12.75 8.63 19.14
N GLU A 404 -13.38 8.89 20.31
CA GLU A 404 -12.75 9.70 21.36
C GLU A 404 -11.49 9.03 21.94
N MET A 405 -11.55 7.73 22.23
CA MET A 405 -10.38 7.00 22.73
C MET A 405 -9.21 7.04 21.75
N ARG A 406 -9.48 6.90 20.46
CA ARG A 406 -8.46 6.98 19.42
C ARG A 406 -7.95 8.38 19.14
N ARG A 407 -8.68 9.44 19.49
CA ARG A 407 -8.15 10.81 19.49
C ARG A 407 -7.14 11.04 20.60
N ILE A 408 -7.31 10.35 21.76
CA ILE A 408 -6.37 10.42 22.86
C ILE A 408 -5.09 9.62 22.56
N ASP A 409 -5.24 8.40 22.05
CA ASP A 409 -4.16 7.53 21.62
C ASP A 409 -4.64 6.69 20.41
N PRO A 410 -4.14 6.98 19.18
CA PRO A 410 -4.54 6.26 17.96
C PRO A 410 -4.33 4.74 18.04
N HIS A 411 -3.39 4.30 18.87
CA HIS A 411 -2.99 2.91 19.01
C HIS A 411 -3.46 2.28 20.34
N MET A 412 -4.34 2.94 21.07
CA MET A 412 -4.89 2.43 22.33
C MET A 412 -5.54 1.05 22.13
N PRO A 413 -5.14 0.01 22.87
CA PRO A 413 -5.79 -1.29 22.83
C PRO A 413 -7.23 -1.20 23.37
N LEU A 414 -8.21 -1.40 22.50
CA LEU A 414 -9.64 -1.36 22.86
C LEU A 414 -10.23 -2.75 22.76
N THR A 415 -11.00 -3.13 23.80
CA THR A 415 -11.76 -4.38 23.81
C THR A 415 -13.22 -4.11 24.23
N VAL A 416 -14.17 -4.63 23.45
CA VAL A 416 -15.60 -4.45 23.68
C VAL A 416 -16.23 -5.75 24.16
N LEU A 417 -17.04 -5.70 25.22
CA LEU A 417 -17.91 -6.80 25.58
C LEU A 417 -19.15 -6.77 24.70
N SER A 418 -19.34 -7.80 23.87
CA SER A 418 -20.41 -7.87 22.90
C SER A 418 -21.14 -9.21 22.92
N ARG A 419 -22.40 -9.21 22.51
CA ARG A 419 -23.17 -10.43 22.23
C ARG A 419 -22.68 -11.12 20.96
N ARG A 420 -22.23 -10.34 19.96
CA ARG A 420 -21.71 -10.80 18.66
C ARG A 420 -20.29 -10.28 18.45
N PRO A 421 -19.28 -10.87 19.10
CA PRO A 421 -17.91 -10.35 19.08
C PRO A 421 -17.35 -10.17 17.66
N LYS A 422 -17.55 -11.15 16.78
CA LYS A 422 -17.03 -11.09 15.41
C LYS A 422 -17.63 -9.94 14.60
N ASP A 423 -18.93 -9.72 14.73
CA ASP A 423 -19.61 -8.61 14.04
C ASP A 423 -19.10 -7.27 14.59
N THR A 424 -18.97 -7.14 15.91
CA THR A 424 -18.41 -5.95 16.56
C THR A 424 -16.96 -5.68 16.12
N GLN A 425 -16.13 -6.72 16.05
CA GLN A 425 -14.76 -6.58 15.55
C GLN A 425 -14.72 -6.06 14.11
N ARG A 426 -15.56 -6.62 13.23
CA ARG A 426 -15.60 -6.25 11.80
C ARG A 426 -16.15 -4.83 11.60
N THR A 427 -17.19 -4.47 12.35
CA THR A 427 -17.84 -3.16 12.21
C THR A 427 -16.98 -2.02 12.77
N PHE A 428 -16.36 -2.21 13.94
CA PHE A 428 -15.70 -1.13 14.68
C PHE A 428 -14.17 -1.21 14.68
N GLY A 429 -13.57 -2.26 14.11
CA GLY A 429 -12.12 -2.43 14.03
C GLY A 429 -11.41 -2.50 15.38
N VAL A 430 -12.08 -3.02 16.41
CA VAL A 430 -11.58 -3.18 17.79
C VAL A 430 -11.68 -4.63 18.25
N ASN A 431 -10.90 -5.02 19.25
CA ASN A 431 -11.08 -6.34 19.83
C ASN A 431 -12.47 -6.45 20.49
N ALA A 432 -13.07 -7.64 20.41
CA ALA A 432 -14.29 -7.92 21.12
C ALA A 432 -14.29 -9.33 21.71
N CYS A 433 -14.96 -9.50 22.84
CA CYS A 433 -15.21 -10.81 23.42
C CYS A 433 -16.67 -10.94 23.87
N HIS A 434 -17.12 -12.21 23.97
CA HIS A 434 -18.49 -12.47 24.40
C HIS A 434 -18.67 -12.07 25.85
N ARG A 435 -19.69 -11.25 26.15
CA ARG A 435 -19.92 -10.66 27.47
C ARG A 435 -20.13 -11.67 28.62
N PHE A 436 -20.44 -12.93 28.31
CA PHE A 436 -20.56 -14.01 29.29
C PHE A 436 -19.36 -14.97 29.30
N HIS A 437 -18.29 -14.68 28.56
CA HIS A 437 -17.11 -15.52 28.53
C HIS A 437 -16.13 -15.17 29.67
N LEU A 438 -16.46 -15.60 30.87
CA LEU A 438 -15.76 -15.24 32.13
C LEU A 438 -14.23 -15.42 32.06
N PHE A 439 -13.74 -16.52 31.47
CA PHE A 439 -12.30 -16.73 31.31
C PHE A 439 -11.62 -15.73 30.40
N ALA A 440 -12.27 -15.35 29.30
CA ALA A 440 -11.76 -14.32 28.39
C ALA A 440 -11.75 -12.96 29.09
N ILE A 441 -12.83 -12.59 29.76
CA ILE A 441 -12.96 -11.35 30.53
C ILE A 441 -11.89 -11.28 31.62
N ARG A 442 -11.71 -12.34 32.40
CA ARG A 442 -10.66 -12.41 33.42
C ARG A 442 -9.24 -12.25 32.83
N ARG A 443 -8.99 -12.84 31.65
CA ARG A 443 -7.72 -12.69 30.95
C ARG A 443 -7.52 -11.29 30.43
N ILE A 444 -8.57 -10.64 29.91
CA ILE A 444 -8.55 -9.26 29.47
C ILE A 444 -8.28 -8.34 30.66
N LEU A 445 -9.05 -8.45 31.75
CA LEU A 445 -8.88 -7.64 32.95
C LEU A 445 -7.51 -7.78 33.63
N ARG A 446 -6.77 -8.84 33.33
CA ARG A 446 -5.38 -9.00 33.77
C ARG A 446 -4.36 -8.34 32.85
N ARG A 447 -4.78 -8.00 31.61
CA ARG A 447 -3.94 -7.44 30.55
C ARG A 447 -4.34 -6.02 30.15
N SER A 448 -5.58 -5.61 30.48
CA SER A 448 -6.13 -4.27 30.23
C SER A 448 -5.94 -3.36 31.43
#